data_9723c5f2553ac4a9f8133dc328551fe7
#
_entry.id   9723c5f2553ac4a9f8133dc328551fe7
#
_cell.length_a   1.000
_cell.length_b   1.000
_cell.length_c   1.000
_cell.angle_alpha   90.00
_cell.angle_beta   90.00
_cell.angle_gamma   90.00
#
_symmetry.space_group_name_H-M   'P 1'
#
loop_
_entity.id
_entity.type
_entity.pdbx_description
1 polymer ?
#
loop_
_entity_poly.entity_id
_entity_poly.type
_entity_poly.pdbx_seq_one_letter_code
_entity_poly.pdbx_strand_id
1 'polypeptide(L)'
;MNFGLDFSFFGDRLYGSLDAYYRYTDGALAPAPHILESGMSNYYDNIIDMSNRGVEVSLGGYPVRGKDFAWNTDLNISVNRNRIESLNNAQINSYMQDAFIVGKPAGTVKGYIVDHIVQNMDEVNELNAKAVEKGFAEYQSGIGVGDFLMKALTEMVRLHPTTVKS
;
A
#
# COMPACT_ATOMS: atom_id res chain seq x y z
N MET A 1 -10.73 2.55 20.12
CA MET A 1 -11.66 3.67 20.39
C MET A 1 -12.68 3.68 19.27
N ASN A 2 -13.96 3.75 19.62
CA ASN A 2 -15.05 3.77 18.63
C ASN A 2 -16.09 4.80 19.10
N PHE A 3 -16.63 5.55 18.16
CA PHE A 3 -17.72 6.51 18.38
C PHE A 3 -18.77 6.25 17.31
N GLY A 4 -20.01 5.98 17.75
CA GLY A 4 -21.17 5.78 16.89
C GLY A 4 -22.30 6.70 17.27
N LEU A 5 -23.02 7.20 16.29
CA LEU A 5 -24.22 8.00 16.44
C LEU A 5 -25.29 7.46 15.48
N ASP A 6 -26.41 7.02 16.07
CA ASP A 6 -27.60 6.65 15.33
C ASP A 6 -28.64 7.75 15.41
N PHE A 7 -29.34 8.02 14.32
CA PHE A 7 -30.38 9.02 14.28
C PHE A 7 -31.57 8.57 13.43
N SER A 8 -32.74 9.06 13.80
CA SER A 8 -33.98 8.88 13.05
C SER A 8 -34.81 10.14 13.12
N PHE A 9 -35.36 10.57 12.00
CA PHE A 9 -36.15 11.76 11.84
C PHE A 9 -37.47 11.50 11.09
N PHE A 10 -38.46 12.34 11.31
CA PHE A 10 -39.73 12.33 10.61
C PHE A 10 -40.51 11.01 10.72
N GLY A 11 -40.49 10.36 11.91
CA GLY A 11 -41.15 9.07 12.11
C GLY A 11 -40.57 7.96 11.24
N ASP A 12 -39.25 7.80 11.31
CA ASP A 12 -38.44 6.83 10.59
C ASP A 12 -38.46 6.97 9.04
N ARG A 13 -38.80 8.17 8.57
CA ARG A 13 -38.70 8.46 7.13
C ARG A 13 -37.28 8.74 6.69
N LEU A 14 -36.44 9.20 7.60
CA LEU A 14 -35.01 9.39 7.40
C LEU A 14 -34.29 8.82 8.62
N TYR A 15 -33.41 7.87 8.40
CA TYR A 15 -32.61 7.24 9.44
C TYR A 15 -31.17 7.05 8.96
N GLY A 16 -30.27 6.93 9.89
CA GLY A 16 -28.88 6.68 9.55
C GLY A 16 -27.99 6.49 10.75
N SER A 17 -26.74 6.13 10.46
CA SER A 17 -25.67 6.05 11.44
C SER A 17 -24.41 6.74 10.94
N LEU A 18 -23.64 7.24 11.89
CA LEU A 18 -22.29 7.76 11.68
C LEU A 18 -21.38 7.08 12.67
N ASP A 19 -20.42 6.32 12.16
CA ASP A 19 -19.43 5.62 12.95
C ASP A 19 -18.04 6.11 12.62
N ALA A 20 -17.23 6.38 13.65
CA ALA A 20 -15.83 6.72 13.54
C ALA A 20 -15.01 5.84 14.47
N TYR A 21 -13.94 5.24 13.96
CA TYR A 21 -13.11 4.35 14.76
C TYR A 21 -11.61 4.59 14.57
N TYR A 22 -10.90 4.27 15.62
CA TYR A 22 -9.44 4.17 15.64
C TYR A 22 -9.04 2.89 16.39
N ARG A 23 -8.31 2.02 15.74
CA ARG A 23 -7.74 0.79 16.31
C ARG A 23 -6.23 0.81 16.15
N TYR A 24 -5.54 0.59 17.23
CA TYR A 24 -4.11 0.29 17.23
C TYR A 24 -3.91 -1.19 17.51
N THR A 25 -3.05 -1.85 16.76
CA THR A 25 -2.65 -3.24 16.95
C THR A 25 -1.15 -3.23 17.21
N ASP A 26 -0.77 -3.71 18.38
CA ASP A 26 0.59 -3.90 18.80
C ASP A 26 1.00 -5.34 18.53
N GLY A 27 2.14 -5.54 17.87
CA GLY A 27 2.68 -6.86 17.62
C GLY A 27 1.81 -7.74 16.72
N ALA A 28 1.34 -7.26 15.59
CA ALA A 28 0.68 -8.12 14.60
C ALA A 28 1.67 -9.18 14.08
N LEU A 29 1.17 -10.41 13.92
CA LEU A 29 1.94 -11.53 13.42
C LEU A 29 2.31 -11.35 11.95
N ALA A 30 3.60 -11.51 11.66
CA ALA A 30 4.11 -11.55 10.29
C ALA A 30 5.20 -12.62 10.14
N PRO A 31 5.41 -13.15 8.94
CA PRO A 31 6.52 -14.06 8.68
C PRO A 31 7.84 -13.32 8.85
N ALA A 32 8.65 -13.77 9.78
CA ALA A 32 10.01 -13.26 10.01
C ALA A 32 11.04 -14.22 9.42
N PRO A 33 12.13 -13.71 8.81
CA PRO A 33 13.21 -14.56 8.37
C PRO A 33 13.95 -15.17 9.57
N HIS A 34 14.28 -16.44 9.44
CA HIS A 34 15.08 -17.12 10.45
C HIS A 34 16.57 -17.13 10.07
N ILE A 35 17.45 -17.27 11.07
CA ILE A 35 18.87 -17.53 10.83
C ILE A 35 19.00 -18.90 10.14
N LEU A 36 19.83 -18.99 9.10
CA LEU A 36 20.04 -20.21 8.29
C LEU A 36 20.40 -21.45 9.13
N GLU A 37 21.15 -21.22 10.24
CA GLU A 37 21.63 -22.27 11.13
C GLU A 37 20.51 -22.99 11.91
N SER A 38 19.31 -22.43 11.96
CA SER A 38 18.17 -23.05 12.66
C SER A 38 17.49 -24.17 11.90
N GLY A 39 17.78 -24.32 10.60
CA GLY A 39 17.11 -25.29 9.73
C GLY A 39 15.66 -24.95 9.37
N MET A 40 15.14 -23.80 9.81
CA MET A 40 13.82 -23.30 9.46
C MET A 40 13.93 -22.14 8.48
N SER A 41 13.07 -22.10 7.46
CA SER A 41 13.08 -21.03 6.49
C SER A 41 12.36 -19.76 6.96
N ASN A 42 11.28 -19.89 7.73
CA ASN A 42 10.49 -18.79 8.25
C ASN A 42 9.82 -19.18 9.58
N TYR A 43 9.57 -18.20 10.42
CA TYR A 43 8.69 -18.34 11.59
C TYR A 43 7.77 -17.11 11.67
N TYR A 44 6.69 -17.20 12.42
CA TYR A 44 5.81 -16.07 12.67
C TYR A 44 6.18 -15.40 13.98
N ASP A 45 6.26 -14.08 13.94
CA ASP A 45 6.60 -13.27 15.11
C ASP A 45 5.73 -12.01 15.17
N ASN A 46 5.61 -11.44 16.35
CA ASN A 46 4.84 -10.23 16.64
C ASN A 46 5.69 -8.99 16.34
N ILE A 47 5.79 -8.63 15.07
CA ILE A 47 6.77 -7.62 14.61
C ILE A 47 6.16 -6.36 14.01
N ILE A 48 4.86 -6.32 13.75
CA ILE A 48 4.22 -5.19 13.08
C ILE A 48 3.28 -4.47 14.03
N ASP A 49 3.54 -3.19 14.25
CA ASP A 49 2.55 -2.31 14.86
C ASP A 49 1.79 -1.58 13.76
N MET A 50 0.47 -1.59 13.84
CA MET A 50 -0.36 -0.94 12.85
C MET A 50 -1.53 -0.18 13.44
N SER A 51 -1.91 0.90 12.78
CA SER A 51 -3.12 1.64 13.08
C SER A 51 -4.13 1.51 11.95
N ASN A 52 -5.40 1.43 12.33
CA ASN A 52 -6.55 1.48 11.44
C ASN A 52 -7.50 2.55 11.92
N ARG A 53 -7.92 3.43 11.02
CA ARG A 53 -8.91 4.47 11.29
C ARG A 53 -9.89 4.56 10.15
N GLY A 54 -11.14 4.80 10.48
CA GLY A 54 -12.16 4.91 9.46
C GLY A 54 -13.37 5.68 9.94
N VAL A 55 -14.17 6.05 8.94
CA VAL A 55 -15.49 6.67 9.13
C VAL A 55 -16.46 5.90 8.24
N GLU A 56 -17.60 5.55 8.80
CA GLU A 56 -18.68 4.87 8.10
C GLU A 56 -19.95 5.71 8.27
N VAL A 57 -20.66 5.93 7.19
CA VAL A 57 -21.91 6.68 7.14
C VAL A 57 -22.94 5.81 6.46
N SER A 58 -24.03 5.53 7.14
CA SER A 58 -25.22 4.90 6.60
C SER A 58 -26.35 5.89 6.62
N LEU A 59 -27.06 6.02 5.52
CA LEU A 59 -28.21 6.90 5.37
C LEU A 59 -29.31 6.16 4.64
N GLY A 60 -30.45 5.98 5.28
CA GLY A 60 -31.61 5.33 4.69
C GLY A 60 -32.86 6.17 4.84
N GLY A 61 -33.81 5.94 3.95
CA GLY A 61 -35.08 6.66 4.05
C GLY A 61 -36.14 6.21 3.06
N TYR A 62 -37.34 6.70 3.32
CA TYR A 62 -38.51 6.53 2.49
C TYR A 62 -38.87 7.84 1.78
N PRO A 63 -38.26 8.17 0.62
CA PRO A 63 -38.61 9.38 -0.15
C PRO A 63 -40.08 9.45 -0.50
N VAL A 64 -40.67 8.30 -0.82
CA VAL A 64 -42.10 8.16 -1.07
C VAL A 64 -42.67 7.06 -0.18
N ARG A 65 -43.72 7.40 0.57
CA ARG A 65 -44.45 6.45 1.42
C ARG A 65 -45.97 6.74 1.26
N GLY A 66 -46.56 6.14 0.24
CA GLY A 66 -48.00 6.21 -0.05
C GLY A 66 -48.74 4.94 0.37
N LYS A 67 -50.05 4.90 0.14
CA LYS A 67 -50.87 3.71 0.43
C LYS A 67 -50.55 2.53 -0.46
N ASP A 68 -50.31 2.79 -1.73
CA ASP A 68 -50.14 1.77 -2.76
C ASP A 68 -48.71 1.65 -3.28
N PHE A 69 -47.82 2.59 -2.87
CA PHE A 69 -46.45 2.64 -3.29
C PHE A 69 -45.55 3.17 -2.19
N ALA A 70 -44.47 2.46 -1.86
CA ALA A 70 -43.43 2.91 -1.00
C ALA A 70 -42.06 2.70 -1.63
N TRP A 71 -41.22 3.72 -1.61
CA TRP A 71 -39.85 3.64 -2.10
C TRP A 71 -38.89 3.82 -0.93
N ASN A 72 -38.05 2.82 -0.70
CA ASN A 72 -36.94 2.87 0.24
C ASN A 72 -35.62 3.02 -0.50
N THR A 73 -34.71 3.78 0.05
CA THR A 73 -33.34 3.97 -0.47
C THR A 73 -32.36 3.98 0.68
N ASP A 74 -31.30 3.19 0.53
CA ASP A 74 -30.21 3.10 1.50
C ASP A 74 -28.88 3.41 0.79
N LEU A 75 -28.08 4.27 1.41
CA LEU A 75 -26.75 4.68 0.98
C LEU A 75 -25.74 4.38 2.10
N ASN A 76 -24.68 3.65 1.78
CA ASN A 76 -23.59 3.36 2.70
C ASN A 76 -22.28 3.83 2.08
N ILE A 77 -21.53 4.60 2.85
CA ILE A 77 -20.20 5.09 2.48
C ILE A 77 -19.25 4.76 3.62
N SER A 78 -18.13 4.09 3.30
CA SER A 78 -17.09 3.83 4.26
C SER A 78 -15.73 4.25 3.72
N VAL A 79 -14.92 4.87 4.58
CA VAL A 79 -13.53 5.22 4.28
C VAL A 79 -12.67 4.66 5.40
N ASN A 80 -11.80 3.73 5.04
CA ASN A 80 -10.84 3.13 5.96
C ASN A 80 -9.41 3.46 5.51
N ARG A 81 -8.54 3.76 6.46
CA ARG A 81 -7.10 3.92 6.24
C ARG A 81 -6.33 3.15 7.29
N ASN A 82 -5.47 2.28 6.84
CA ASN A 82 -4.49 1.61 7.68
C ASN A 82 -3.09 2.22 7.47
N ARG A 83 -2.23 2.03 8.46
CA ARG A 83 -0.83 2.47 8.42
C ARG A 83 0.01 1.53 9.26
N ILE A 84 1.18 1.19 8.74
CA ILE A 84 2.24 0.51 9.49
C ILE A 84 2.96 1.59 10.30
N GLU A 85 2.95 1.47 11.63
CA GLU A 85 3.54 2.44 12.54
C GLU A 85 4.99 2.09 12.84
N SER A 86 5.27 0.83 13.10
CA SER A 86 6.63 0.34 13.36
C SER A 86 6.80 -1.13 12.99
N LEU A 87 8.06 -1.53 12.87
CA LEU A 87 8.50 -2.90 12.73
C LEU A 87 9.45 -3.22 13.89
N ASN A 88 9.05 -4.09 14.80
CA ASN A 88 9.66 -4.28 16.12
C ASN A 88 10.63 -5.47 16.18
N ASN A 89 11.37 -5.77 15.12
CA ASN A 89 12.35 -6.83 15.15
C ASN A 89 13.73 -6.36 14.65
N ALA A 90 14.78 -6.62 15.43
CA ALA A 90 16.16 -6.31 15.05
C ALA A 90 16.68 -7.13 13.85
N GLN A 91 16.01 -8.22 13.51
CA GLN A 91 16.37 -9.11 12.38
C GLN A 91 15.56 -8.83 11.11
N ILE A 92 14.92 -7.67 11.01
CA ILE A 92 14.19 -7.26 9.82
C ILE A 92 15.18 -7.11 8.66
N ASN A 93 15.07 -8.01 7.70
CA ASN A 93 15.87 -7.95 6.49
C ASN A 93 15.27 -6.97 5.46
N SER A 94 16.01 -6.74 4.38
CA SER A 94 15.57 -5.86 3.29
C SER A 94 14.23 -6.30 2.67
N TYR A 95 13.96 -7.60 2.60
CA TYR A 95 12.70 -8.15 2.10
C TYR A 95 11.51 -7.68 2.95
N MET A 96 11.61 -7.74 4.27
CA MET A 96 10.55 -7.28 5.17
C MET A 96 10.33 -5.78 5.07
N GLN A 97 11.40 -5.00 4.92
CA GLN A 97 11.29 -3.55 4.71
C GLN A 97 10.64 -3.19 3.38
N ASP A 98 10.74 -4.06 2.38
CA ASP A 98 10.07 -3.87 1.09
C ASP A 98 8.62 -4.35 1.11
N ALA A 99 8.31 -5.38 1.89
CA ALA A 99 6.96 -5.90 2.06
C ALA A 99 6.11 -5.03 3.03
N PHE A 100 6.74 -4.47 4.06
CA PHE A 100 6.10 -3.68 5.11
C PHE A 100 6.76 -2.31 5.26
N ILE A 101 6.26 -1.34 4.52
CA ILE A 101 6.82 0.02 4.51
C ILE A 101 6.25 0.83 5.66
N VAL A 102 7.09 1.16 6.65
CA VAL A 102 6.69 2.02 7.78
C VAL A 102 6.16 3.36 7.27
N GLY A 103 5.05 3.80 7.83
CA GLY A 103 4.36 5.02 7.43
C GLY A 103 3.42 4.88 6.23
N LYS A 104 3.36 3.72 5.59
CA LYS A 104 2.48 3.42 4.45
C LYS A 104 1.39 2.42 4.83
N PRO A 105 0.32 2.31 4.03
CA PRO A 105 -0.67 1.27 4.20
C PRO A 105 -0.07 -0.13 4.06
N ALA A 106 -0.59 -1.10 4.82
CA ALA A 106 -0.27 -2.51 4.61
C ALA A 106 -0.69 -2.93 3.20
N GLY A 107 0.16 -3.73 2.55
CA GLY A 107 -0.03 -4.12 1.15
C GLY A 107 0.45 -3.09 0.12
N THR A 108 1.15 -2.03 0.56
CA THR A 108 1.85 -1.15 -0.37
C THR A 108 3.00 -1.91 -1.03
N VAL A 109 2.99 -1.95 -2.35
CA VAL A 109 4.04 -2.59 -3.14
C VAL A 109 4.94 -1.52 -3.74
N LYS A 110 6.25 -1.71 -3.61
CA LYS A 110 7.22 -0.93 -4.36
C LYS A 110 7.29 -1.45 -5.79
N GLY A 111 7.28 -0.58 -6.75
CA GLY A 111 7.39 -0.94 -8.17
C GLY A 111 8.12 0.15 -8.94
N TYR A 112 8.55 -0.20 -10.13
CA TYR A 112 9.11 0.74 -11.07
C TYR A 112 8.00 1.34 -11.93
N ILE A 113 8.14 2.62 -12.27
CA ILE A 113 7.29 3.25 -13.27
C ILE A 113 7.94 3.02 -14.62
N VAL A 114 7.23 2.35 -15.51
CA VAL A 114 7.65 2.18 -16.90
C VAL A 114 7.50 3.53 -17.60
N ASP A 115 8.55 3.98 -18.27
CA ASP A 115 8.52 5.15 -19.13
C ASP A 115 7.97 4.78 -20.50
N HIS A 116 8.67 3.91 -21.20
CA HIS A 116 8.24 3.37 -22.49
C HIS A 116 9.01 2.06 -22.81
N ILE A 117 8.74 1.51 -23.98
CA ILE A 117 9.47 0.34 -24.51
C ILE A 117 10.62 0.85 -25.37
N VAL A 118 11.81 0.35 -25.11
CA VAL A 118 13.04 0.70 -25.87
C VAL A 118 12.86 0.34 -27.33
N GLN A 119 13.00 1.33 -28.21
CA GLN A 119 12.82 1.15 -29.65
C GLN A 119 14.15 0.90 -30.38
N ASN A 120 15.26 1.43 -29.84
CA ASN A 120 16.59 1.27 -30.41
C ASN A 120 17.66 1.32 -29.30
N MET A 121 18.85 0.81 -29.62
CA MET A 121 19.96 0.79 -28.67
C MET A 121 20.67 2.15 -28.51
N ASP A 122 20.48 3.07 -29.41
CA ASP A 122 21.13 4.42 -29.34
C ASP A 122 20.64 5.18 -28.13
N GLU A 123 19.36 5.08 -27.83
CA GLU A 123 18.74 5.64 -26.63
C GLU A 123 19.34 5.07 -25.33
N VAL A 124 19.50 3.75 -25.28
CA VAL A 124 20.13 3.06 -24.13
C VAL A 124 21.57 3.52 -23.96
N ASN A 125 22.31 3.63 -25.06
CA ASN A 125 23.70 4.06 -25.06
C ASN A 125 23.84 5.51 -24.57
N GLU A 126 22.93 6.42 -24.97
CA GLU A 126 22.89 7.80 -24.45
C GLU A 126 22.62 7.85 -22.94
N LEU A 127 21.65 7.06 -22.46
CA LEU A 127 21.31 7.00 -21.04
C LEU A 127 22.46 6.41 -20.22
N ASN A 128 23.12 5.37 -20.74
CA ASN A 128 24.29 4.79 -20.10
C ASN A 128 25.48 5.77 -20.08
N ALA A 129 25.72 6.52 -21.16
CA ALA A 129 26.75 7.55 -21.16
C ALA A 129 26.52 8.62 -20.08
N LYS A 130 25.29 9.11 -19.95
CA LYS A 130 24.90 10.04 -18.88
C LYS A 130 25.02 9.44 -17.49
N ALA A 131 24.78 8.13 -17.36
CA ALA A 131 24.95 7.41 -16.09
C ALA A 131 26.41 7.33 -15.69
N VAL A 132 27.28 7.03 -16.64
CA VAL A 132 28.76 6.94 -16.45
C VAL A 132 29.33 8.29 -16.06
N GLU A 133 28.92 9.40 -16.70
CA GLU A 133 29.31 10.76 -16.30
C GLU A 133 29.00 11.09 -14.85
N LYS A 134 27.92 10.50 -14.30
CA LYS A 134 27.53 10.66 -12.90
C LYS A 134 28.10 9.59 -11.95
N GLY A 135 29.01 8.75 -12.42
CA GLY A 135 29.72 7.75 -11.62
C GLY A 135 28.98 6.42 -11.45
N PHE A 136 27.96 6.15 -12.26
CA PHE A 136 27.26 4.86 -12.28
C PHE A 136 27.76 3.99 -13.44
N ALA A 137 27.67 2.66 -13.32
CA ALA A 137 28.12 1.76 -14.38
C ALA A 137 27.19 1.78 -15.60
N GLU A 138 25.90 1.87 -15.39
CA GLU A 138 24.85 1.88 -16.41
C GLU A 138 23.56 2.50 -15.86
N TYR A 139 22.64 2.89 -16.75
CA TYR A 139 21.33 3.42 -16.35
C TYR A 139 20.39 2.31 -15.82
N GLN A 140 20.27 1.24 -16.59
CA GLN A 140 19.47 0.06 -16.24
C GLN A 140 20.18 -1.19 -16.76
N SER A 141 20.40 -2.17 -15.89
CA SER A 141 21.16 -3.37 -16.21
C SER A 141 20.42 -4.29 -17.15
N GLY A 142 21.13 -4.78 -18.18
CA GLY A 142 20.66 -5.83 -19.08
C GLY A 142 19.50 -5.42 -19.99
N ILE A 143 19.30 -4.14 -20.24
CA ILE A 143 18.22 -3.63 -21.10
C ILE A 143 18.56 -3.77 -22.58
N GLY A 144 17.59 -4.22 -23.38
CA GLY A 144 17.66 -4.35 -24.83
C GLY A 144 16.47 -3.76 -25.56
N VAL A 145 16.48 -3.80 -26.89
CA VAL A 145 15.34 -3.38 -27.71
C VAL A 145 14.14 -4.28 -27.44
N GLY A 146 12.99 -3.67 -27.17
CA GLY A 146 11.75 -4.35 -26.79
C GLY A 146 11.53 -4.47 -25.29
N ASP A 147 12.50 -4.15 -24.46
CA ASP A 147 12.37 -4.15 -23.00
C ASP A 147 11.74 -2.85 -22.48
N PHE A 148 11.23 -2.90 -21.26
CA PHE A 148 10.68 -1.73 -20.58
C PHE A 148 11.80 -0.84 -20.03
N LEU A 149 11.83 0.41 -20.47
CA LEU A 149 12.65 1.44 -19.84
C LEU A 149 11.94 1.93 -18.57
N MET A 150 12.62 1.87 -17.43
CA MET A 150 12.10 2.31 -16.15
C MET A 150 12.44 3.78 -15.93
N LYS A 151 11.46 4.55 -15.43
CA LYS A 151 11.66 5.95 -15.12
C LYS A 151 12.41 6.11 -13.81
N ALA A 152 13.49 6.88 -13.82
CA ALA A 152 14.13 7.33 -12.58
C ALA A 152 13.24 8.37 -11.89
N LEU A 153 12.77 8.10 -10.67
CA LEU A 153 11.86 8.96 -9.89
C LEU A 153 12.59 10.07 -9.12
N THR A 154 13.91 10.02 -9.09
CA THR A 154 14.78 11.01 -8.46
C THR A 154 15.91 11.36 -9.41
N GLU A 155 16.67 12.41 -9.13
CA GLU A 155 17.89 12.77 -9.86
C GLU A 155 18.96 11.63 -9.92
N MET A 156 18.66 10.46 -9.41
CA MET A 156 19.46 9.25 -9.58
C MET A 156 19.32 8.72 -11.00
N VAL A 157 20.43 8.71 -11.69
CA VAL A 157 20.58 8.30 -13.09
C VAL A 157 20.54 6.80 -13.25
N ARG A 158 20.50 6.03 -12.16
CA ARG A 158 20.51 4.57 -12.14
C ARG A 158 19.31 4.00 -11.41
N LEU A 159 18.59 3.11 -12.08
CA LEU A 159 17.68 2.18 -11.42
C LEU A 159 18.48 0.93 -11.03
N HIS A 160 18.77 0.80 -9.75
CA HIS A 160 19.38 -0.42 -9.23
C HIS A 160 18.28 -1.49 -9.08
N PRO A 161 18.41 -2.66 -9.73
CA PRO A 161 17.78 -3.82 -9.17
C PRO A 161 18.46 -4.06 -7.82
N THR A 162 17.69 -4.14 -6.76
CA THR A 162 18.20 -4.56 -5.45
C THR A 162 18.88 -5.90 -5.67
N THR A 163 20.20 -5.89 -5.68
CA THR A 163 20.97 -7.13 -5.73
C THR A 163 20.69 -7.81 -4.41
N VAL A 164 19.81 -8.78 -4.40
CA VAL A 164 19.76 -9.78 -3.34
C VAL A 164 21.10 -10.48 -3.41
N LYS A 165 22.05 -10.06 -2.56
CA LYS A 165 23.25 -10.87 -2.33
C LYS A 165 22.79 -12.13 -1.62
N SER A 166 22.93 -13.23 -2.36
CA SER A 166 22.92 -14.60 -1.83
C SER A 166 23.87 -14.76 -0.65
#